data_a318a14c62abdf6facc239671f58538f
#
_entry.id   a318a14c62abdf6facc239671f58538f
#
_cell.length_a   1.000
_cell.length_b   1.000
_cell.length_c   1.000
_cell.angle_alpha   90.00
_cell.angle_beta   90.00
_cell.angle_gamma   90.00
#
_symmetry.space_group_name_H-M   'P 1'
#
loop_
_entity.id
_entity.type
_entity.pdbx_description
1 polymer ?
#
loop_
_entity_poly.entity_id
_entity_poly.type
_entity_poly.pdbx_seq_one_letter_code
_entity_poly.pdbx_strand_id
1 'polypeptide(L)'
;MTIPGPKANGFPDNTVPLNALRSAIRTCRRLAICYVNGEGHQTQRVIWPIQLGFMDSARVVTGWYELRKAFRFFRTDRISSAEIRDRYPARRADLIRDFHAQLSDEHSEGKSPDRN
;
A
#
# COMPACT_ATOMS: atom_id res chain seq x y z
N MET A 1 12.09 -16.85 21.06
CA MET A 1 12.07 -16.69 20.63
C MET A 1 11.87 -16.36 19.84
N THR A 2 11.84 -16.20 19.43
CA THR A 2 11.69 -15.94 18.64
C THR A 2 11.89 -15.76 17.88
N ILE A 3 11.97 -15.78 17.21
CA ILE A 3 12.22 -15.76 16.43
C ILE A 3 12.25 -15.58 15.72
N PRO A 4 12.33 -15.34 15.26
CA PRO A 4 12.38 -15.06 14.46
C PRO A 4 12.45 -15.51 13.63
N GLY A 5 12.56 -16.01 13.68
CA GLY A 5 12.73 -16.64 12.78
C GLY A 5 12.40 -16.30 11.49
N PRO A 6 11.60 -15.95 11.16
CA PRO A 6 11.17 -15.76 9.93
C PRO A 6 12.05 -15.12 9.12
N LYS A 7 12.56 -14.33 9.48
CA LYS A 7 13.32 -13.71 8.79
C LYS A 7 14.28 -14.53 8.46
N ALA A 8 14.45 -15.39 9.06
CA ALA A 8 15.41 -16.24 8.76
C ALA A 8 15.23 -16.79 7.46
N ASN A 9 14.25 -16.64 6.80
CA ASN A 9 14.08 -17.12 5.55
C ASN A 9 14.78 -16.48 4.55
N GLY A 10 15.50 -15.56 4.78
CA GLY A 10 16.20 -14.89 3.77
C GLY A 10 15.47 -13.83 3.09
N PHE A 11 14.27 -13.58 3.44
CA PHE A 11 13.57 -12.50 2.88
C PHE A 11 13.87 -11.29 3.64
N PRO A 12 13.72 -10.16 3.09
CA PRO A 12 13.95 -8.95 3.77
C PRO A 12 13.10 -8.96 4.95
N ASP A 13 13.69 -8.68 5.99
CA ASP A 13 12.98 -8.78 7.10
C ASP A 13 12.06 -7.78 7.32
N ASN A 14 12.13 -6.71 6.67
CA ASN A 14 11.25 -5.63 6.83
C ASN A 14 9.94 -5.94 6.20
N THR A 15 9.73 -7.06 5.63
CA THR A 15 8.53 -7.34 4.95
C THR A 15 7.40 -7.56 5.90
N VAL A 16 6.34 -6.82 5.73
CA VAL A 16 5.20 -6.95 6.53
C VAL A 16 4.45 -8.18 6.14
N PRO A 17 3.81 -8.88 7.02
CA PRO A 17 3.06 -10.06 6.66
C PRO A 17 1.92 -9.74 5.74
N LEU A 18 1.78 -10.47 4.67
CA LEU A 18 0.70 -10.25 3.74
C LEU A 18 -0.66 -10.43 4.37
N ASN A 19 -0.74 -11.24 5.40
CA ASN A 19 -1.99 -11.45 6.09
C ASN A 19 -2.51 -10.15 6.69
N ALA A 20 -1.64 -9.33 7.21
CA ALA A 20 -2.06 -8.07 7.79
C ALA A 20 -2.58 -7.14 6.70
N LEU A 21 -1.93 -7.12 5.55
CA LEU A 21 -2.39 -6.30 4.44
C LEU A 21 -3.73 -6.78 3.92
N ARG A 22 -3.87 -8.08 3.76
CA ARG A 22 -5.12 -8.64 3.27
C ARG A 22 -6.25 -8.40 4.25
N SER A 23 -5.96 -8.49 5.53
CA SER A 23 -6.98 -8.27 6.53
C SER A 23 -7.47 -6.82 6.49
N ALA A 24 -6.55 -5.87 6.39
CA ALA A 24 -6.93 -4.47 6.32
C ALA A 24 -7.77 -4.19 5.08
N ILE A 25 -7.41 -4.79 3.96
CA ILE A 25 -8.17 -4.61 2.74
C ILE A 25 -9.57 -5.18 2.88
N ARG A 26 -9.64 -6.39 3.39
CA ARG A 26 -10.92 -7.08 3.48
C ARG A 26 -11.86 -6.38 4.45
N THR A 27 -11.34 -5.83 5.51
CA THR A 27 -12.16 -5.22 6.53
C THR A 27 -12.26 -3.72 6.39
N CYS A 28 -11.71 -3.16 5.32
CA CYS A 28 -11.81 -1.73 5.01
C CYS A 28 -11.25 -0.87 6.14
N ARG A 29 -10.06 -1.22 6.58
CA ARG A 29 -9.47 -0.49 7.70
C ARG A 29 -8.28 0.31 7.24
N ARG A 30 -8.05 1.44 7.87
CA ARG A 30 -6.90 2.26 7.59
C ARG A 30 -5.66 1.50 7.99
N LEU A 31 -4.59 1.78 7.34
CA LEU A 31 -3.33 1.11 7.60
C LEU A 31 -2.27 2.18 7.78
N ALA A 32 -1.65 2.21 8.96
CA ALA A 32 -0.55 3.13 9.18
C ALA A 32 0.73 2.38 8.89
N ILE A 33 1.48 2.83 7.90
CA ILE A 33 2.68 2.11 7.49
C ILE A 33 3.89 2.99 7.67
N CYS A 34 5.02 2.35 7.89
CA CYS A 34 6.30 3.01 7.85
C CYS A 34 6.90 2.60 6.52
N TYR A 35 7.11 3.55 5.66
CA TYR A 35 7.52 3.28 4.28
C TYR A 35 8.93 3.80 4.04
N VAL A 36 9.76 2.97 3.41
CA VAL A 36 11.12 3.33 3.13
C VAL A 36 11.22 3.63 1.65
N ASN A 37 11.56 4.84 1.29
CA ASN A 37 11.61 5.20 -0.12
C ASN A 37 12.90 4.67 -0.76
N GLY A 38 13.08 4.94 -2.03
CA GLY A 38 14.23 4.41 -2.74
C GLY A 38 15.55 4.90 -2.24
N GLU A 39 15.55 5.99 -1.49
CA GLU A 39 16.79 6.50 -0.95
C GLU A 39 17.01 6.09 0.49
N GLY A 40 16.20 5.22 1.01
CA GLY A 40 16.38 4.75 2.37
C GLY A 40 15.70 5.58 3.44
N HIS A 41 15.00 6.64 3.07
CA HIS A 41 14.35 7.46 4.07
C HIS A 41 13.03 6.83 4.50
N GLN A 42 12.77 6.85 5.79
CA GLN A 42 11.54 6.29 6.30
C GLN A 42 10.53 7.39 6.53
N THR A 43 9.30 7.15 6.15
CA THR A 43 8.22 8.08 6.41
C THR A 43 7.00 7.32 6.89
N GLN A 44 6.17 7.97 7.66
CA GLN A 44 4.95 7.35 8.12
C GLN A 44 3.82 7.77 7.24
N ARG A 45 2.96 6.86 6.85
CA ARG A 45 1.87 7.15 5.95
C ARG A 45 0.63 6.41 6.39
N VAL A 46 -0.52 7.05 6.24
CA VAL A 46 -1.79 6.39 6.50
C VAL A 46 -2.49 6.21 5.18
N ILE A 47 -2.83 4.98 4.86
CA ILE A 47 -3.49 4.68 3.61
C ILE A 47 -4.76 3.88 3.85
N TRP A 48 -5.66 3.94 2.88
CA TRP A 48 -6.86 3.13 2.89
C TRP A 48 -6.64 2.07 1.81
N PRO A 49 -6.18 0.90 2.20
CA PRO A 49 -5.77 -0.08 1.19
C PRO A 49 -6.97 -0.72 0.50
N ILE A 50 -6.91 -0.86 -0.81
CA ILE A 50 -8.02 -1.41 -1.55
C ILE A 50 -7.68 -2.70 -2.28
N GLN A 51 -6.44 -2.92 -2.61
CA GLN A 51 -6.09 -4.18 -3.30
C GLN A 51 -4.59 -4.42 -3.29
N LEU A 52 -4.22 -5.65 -3.54
CA LEU A 52 -2.85 -6.05 -3.74
C LEU A 52 -2.67 -6.42 -5.19
N GLY A 53 -1.53 -6.16 -5.75
CA GLY A 53 -1.24 -6.53 -7.12
C GLY A 53 0.24 -6.54 -7.37
N PHE A 54 0.60 -6.57 -8.64
CA PHE A 54 2.00 -6.56 -9.03
C PHE A 54 2.24 -5.45 -10.03
N MET A 55 3.36 -4.79 -9.92
CA MET A 55 3.81 -3.84 -10.91
C MET A 55 5.29 -4.08 -11.09
N ASP A 56 5.70 -4.34 -12.32
CA ASP A 56 7.12 -4.59 -12.62
C ASP A 56 7.66 -5.68 -11.72
N SER A 57 6.92 -6.72 -11.56
CA SER A 57 7.32 -7.86 -10.76
C SER A 57 7.41 -7.60 -9.28
N ALA A 58 7.03 -6.43 -8.83
CA ALA A 58 7.03 -6.15 -7.41
C ALA A 58 5.60 -6.18 -6.90
N ARG A 59 5.40 -6.73 -5.72
CA ARG A 59 4.07 -6.73 -5.13
C ARG A 59 3.78 -5.35 -4.56
N VAL A 60 2.61 -4.82 -4.86
CA VAL A 60 2.25 -3.50 -4.39
C VAL A 60 0.88 -3.51 -3.73
N VAL A 61 0.67 -2.62 -2.78
CA VAL A 61 -0.65 -2.39 -2.25
C VAL A 61 -1.09 -1.04 -2.79
N THR A 62 -2.30 -1.00 -3.33
CA THR A 62 -2.90 0.24 -3.82
C THR A 62 -3.78 0.79 -2.73
N GLY A 63 -3.67 2.05 -2.45
CA GLY A 63 -4.50 2.66 -1.44
C GLY A 63 -4.65 4.14 -1.61
N TRP A 64 -5.66 4.67 -0.95
CA TRP A 64 -5.88 6.11 -0.91
C TRP A 64 -4.94 6.66 0.16
N TYR A 65 -4.05 7.54 -0.26
CA TYR A 65 -3.05 8.08 0.64
C TYR A 65 -3.62 9.36 1.24
N GLU A 66 -3.89 9.36 2.52
CA GLU A 66 -4.60 10.46 3.16
C GLU A 66 -3.93 11.81 2.99
N LEU A 67 -2.64 11.86 3.18
CA LEU A 67 -1.94 13.11 3.12
C LEU A 67 -2.04 13.77 1.76
N ARG A 68 -1.97 12.98 0.70
CA ARG A 68 -2.00 13.53 -0.63
C ARG A 68 -3.38 13.50 -1.26
N LYS A 69 -4.32 12.85 -0.63
CA LYS A 69 -5.68 12.73 -1.14
C LYS A 69 -5.67 12.21 -2.57
N ALA A 70 -4.93 11.15 -2.76
CA ALA A 70 -4.79 10.51 -4.07
C ALA A 70 -4.44 9.06 -3.91
N PHE A 71 -4.73 8.26 -4.93
CA PHE A 71 -4.35 6.86 -4.90
C PHE A 71 -2.88 6.72 -5.23
N ARG A 72 -2.21 5.83 -4.51
CA ARG A 72 -0.81 5.57 -4.73
C ARG A 72 -0.53 4.09 -4.62
N PHE A 73 0.59 3.68 -5.19
CA PHE A 73 1.03 2.30 -5.11
C PHE A 73 2.20 2.26 -4.13
N PHE A 74 2.15 1.32 -3.20
CA PHE A 74 3.23 1.18 -2.23
C PHE A 74 3.81 -0.22 -2.35
N ARG A 75 5.08 -0.33 -2.58
CA ARG A 75 5.73 -1.64 -2.70
C ARG A 75 5.74 -2.30 -1.33
N THR A 76 5.29 -3.53 -1.26
CA THR A 76 5.20 -4.20 0.04
C THR A 76 6.57 -4.45 0.62
N ASP A 77 7.58 -4.59 -0.21
CA ASP A 77 8.93 -4.84 0.30
C ASP A 77 9.55 -3.58 0.88
N ARG A 78 8.91 -2.43 0.76
CA ARG A 78 9.39 -1.21 1.36
C ARG A 78 8.58 -0.80 2.58
N ILE A 79 7.64 -1.62 2.99
CA ILE A 79 6.86 -1.35 4.17
C ILE A 79 7.55 -2.05 5.33
N SER A 80 8.17 -1.27 6.22
CA SER A 80 8.90 -1.85 7.32
C SER A 80 7.98 -2.18 8.49
N SER A 81 6.84 -1.53 8.60
CA SER A 81 5.88 -1.89 9.62
C SER A 81 4.49 -1.45 9.19
N ALA A 82 3.48 -2.08 9.71
CA ALA A 82 2.11 -1.74 9.39
C ALA A 82 1.24 -1.97 10.61
N GLU A 83 0.38 -1.01 10.88
CA GLU A 83 -0.53 -1.11 11.99
C GLU A 83 -1.93 -0.93 11.47
N ILE A 84 -2.82 -1.87 11.74
CA ILE A 84 -4.19 -1.77 11.30
C ILE A 84 -4.93 -0.84 12.23
N ARG A 85 -5.64 0.12 11.68
CA ARG A 85 -6.36 1.09 12.44
C ARG A 85 -7.85 0.96 12.21
N ASP A 86 -8.62 1.96 12.57
CA ASP A 86 -10.06 1.91 12.46
C ASP A 86 -10.51 1.88 11.02
N ARG A 87 -11.76 1.64 10.81
CA ARG A 87 -12.30 1.55 9.46
C ARG A 87 -12.29 2.90 8.80
N TYR A 88 -12.03 2.92 7.50
CA TYR A 88 -12.07 4.19 6.79
C TYR A 88 -13.52 4.52 6.42
N PRO A 89 -13.82 5.79 6.26
CA PRO A 89 -15.19 6.23 6.05
C PRO A 89 -15.62 6.18 4.60
N ALA A 90 -15.38 5.10 3.93
CA ALA A 90 -15.76 4.94 2.54
C ALA A 90 -15.99 3.48 2.27
N ARG A 91 -16.63 3.18 1.17
CA ARG A 91 -16.84 1.80 0.80
C ARG A 91 -15.75 1.42 -0.16
N ARG A 92 -15.20 0.23 0.02
CA ARG A 92 -14.11 -0.19 -0.84
C ARG A 92 -14.51 -0.20 -2.31
N ALA A 93 -15.74 -0.57 -2.62
CA ALA A 93 -16.17 -0.59 -4.00
C ALA A 93 -16.13 0.80 -4.61
N ASP A 94 -16.47 1.83 -3.83
CA ASP A 94 -16.43 3.19 -4.34
C ASP A 94 -15.00 3.63 -4.57
N LEU A 95 -14.09 3.25 -3.68
CA LEU A 95 -12.71 3.61 -3.85
C LEU A 95 -12.12 2.92 -5.07
N ILE A 96 -12.48 1.67 -5.31
CA ILE A 96 -11.98 0.95 -6.47
C ILE A 96 -12.47 1.63 -7.74
N ARG A 97 -13.72 2.07 -7.75
CA ARG A 97 -14.26 2.76 -8.91
C ARG A 97 -13.52 4.07 -9.14
N ASP A 98 -13.26 4.82 -8.06
CA ASP A 98 -12.56 6.08 -8.18
C ASP A 98 -11.13 5.86 -8.65
N PHE A 99 -10.50 4.79 -8.20
CA PHE A 99 -9.15 4.46 -8.62
C PHE A 99 -9.13 4.17 -10.13
N HIS A 100 -10.09 3.40 -10.62
CA HIS A 100 -10.14 3.09 -12.04
C HIS A 100 -10.42 4.36 -12.85
N ALA A 101 -11.22 5.27 -12.34
CA ALA A 101 -11.47 6.52 -13.01
C ALA A 101 -10.19 7.34 -13.08
N GLN A 102 -9.40 7.35 -12.01
CA GLN A 102 -8.15 8.08 -12.02
C GLN A 102 -7.20 7.49 -13.07
N LEU A 103 -7.11 6.18 -13.18
CA LEU A 103 -6.26 5.55 -14.16
C LEU A 103 -6.73 5.89 -15.57
N SER A 104 -8.00 5.90 -15.80
CA SER A 104 -8.52 6.22 -17.12
C SER A 104 -8.23 7.63 -17.50
N ASP A 105 -8.34 8.54 -16.57
CA ASP A 105 -8.04 9.93 -16.85
C ASP A 105 -6.57 10.09 -17.18
N GLU A 106 -5.72 9.44 -16.47
CA GLU A 106 -4.30 9.53 -16.76
C GLU A 106 -3.98 8.97 -18.12
N HIS A 107 -4.61 7.90 -18.50
CA HIS A 107 -4.40 7.31 -19.77
C HIS A 107 -4.95 8.18 -20.85
N SER A 108 -6.11 8.73 -20.67
CA SER A 108 -6.74 9.49 -21.70
C SER A 108 -5.99 10.75 -21.95
N GLU A 109 -5.34 11.30 -21.00
CA GLU A 109 -4.59 12.50 -21.22
C GLU A 109 -3.23 12.21 -21.75
N GLY A 110 -2.84 11.00 -21.82
CA GLY A 110 -1.54 10.68 -22.36
C GLY A 110 -0.41 11.13 -21.53
N LYS A 111 -0.61 11.62 -20.33
CA LYS A 111 0.43 12.06 -19.56
C LYS A 111 1.13 11.04 -18.90
N SER A 112 2.31 11.15 -18.71
CA SER A 112 3.03 10.23 -18.03
C SER A 112 2.83 10.37 -16.63
N PRO A 113 2.78 9.44 -15.97
CA PRO A 113 2.56 9.48 -14.64
C PRO A 113 3.64 9.87 -13.96
N ASP A 114 3.79 10.49 -13.49
CA ASP A 114 4.74 10.84 -12.83
C ASP A 114 4.95 10.25 -11.85
N ARG A 115 5.27 10.07 -11.56
CA ARG A 115 5.60 9.51 -10.75
C ARG A 115 5.59 9.81 -9.65
N ASN A 116 5.56 9.74 -8.94
CA ASN A 116 5.56 10.06 -7.83
C ASN A 116 6.20 9.84 -7.16
#